data_be9e2aef29fbaecd76a88a2e64987132
#
_entry.id   be9e2aef29fbaecd76a88a2e64987132
#
_cell.length_a   1.000
_cell.length_b   1.000
_cell.length_c   1.000
_cell.angle_alpha   90.00
_cell.angle_beta   90.00
_cell.angle_gamma   90.00
#
_symmetry.space_group_name_H-M   'P 1'
#
loop_
_entity.id
_entity.type
_entity.pdbx_description
1 polymer ?
#
loop_
_entity_poly.entity_id
_entity_poly.type
_entity_poly.pdbx_seq_one_letter_code
_entity_poly.pdbx_strand_id
1 'polypeptide(L)'
;RGGKDEMNHLDKDRLTKIINFAEYMDIQPMFSIFTEEAYELIKEFNLPLLKIASRTLVDDYDLVKKILDDDNNLIISLGMWEKDEMPFEPNDKIDYLWCISKYPCLIEDLTNFPKDFSRESVTGYSDHTIGIETALLSISRGAKIIEKHFSLDKSDTTIRDHVLSATPDEFKTMVQIGRELHKQVAFGV
;
A
#
# COMPACT_ATOMS: atom_id res chain seq x y z
N ARG A 1 -15.35 -0.87 2.46
CA ARG A 1 -16.39 0.18 2.31
C ARG A 1 -17.42 -0.29 1.31
N GLY A 2 -17.66 -1.59 1.32
CA GLY A 2 -18.57 -2.23 0.43
C GLY A 2 -20.00 -1.95 0.87
N GLY A 3 -20.74 -1.25 0.03
CA GLY A 3 -22.12 -1.63 -0.11
C GLY A 3 -22.13 -3.13 -0.41
N LYS A 4 -23.18 -3.81 0.02
CA LYS A 4 -23.41 -5.24 -0.26
C LYS A 4 -23.73 -5.49 -1.76
N ASP A 5 -23.07 -4.75 -2.66
CA ASP A 5 -23.24 -4.90 -4.09
C ASP A 5 -22.44 -6.12 -4.53
N GLU A 6 -23.12 -7.09 -5.12
CA GLU A 6 -22.50 -8.28 -5.72
C GLU A 6 -21.33 -7.96 -6.65
N MET A 7 -21.33 -6.76 -7.26
CA MET A 7 -20.25 -6.28 -8.12
C MET A 7 -18.90 -6.07 -7.40
N ASN A 8 -18.93 -5.76 -6.11
CA ASN A 8 -17.73 -5.49 -5.31
C ASN A 8 -17.27 -6.68 -4.46
N HIS A 9 -17.99 -7.79 -4.51
CA HIS A 9 -17.60 -9.00 -3.79
C HIS A 9 -16.53 -9.77 -4.58
N LEU A 10 -15.38 -9.99 -3.95
CA LEU A 10 -14.31 -10.83 -4.50
C LEU A 10 -14.49 -12.26 -3.99
N ASP A 11 -15.17 -13.08 -4.78
CA ASP A 11 -15.22 -14.51 -4.59
C ASP A 11 -13.98 -15.22 -5.19
N LYS A 12 -13.86 -16.52 -4.97
CA LYS A 12 -12.74 -17.33 -5.44
C LYS A 12 -12.56 -17.27 -6.97
N ASP A 13 -13.65 -17.27 -7.73
CA ASP A 13 -13.58 -17.24 -9.20
C ASP A 13 -13.05 -15.92 -9.72
N ARG A 14 -13.48 -14.81 -9.13
CA ARG A 14 -12.98 -13.47 -9.46
C ARG A 14 -11.53 -13.29 -9.05
N LEU A 15 -11.14 -13.75 -7.86
CA LEU A 15 -9.75 -13.75 -7.42
C LEU A 15 -8.87 -14.54 -8.37
N THR A 16 -9.27 -15.76 -8.75
CA THR A 16 -8.54 -16.58 -9.71
C THR A 16 -8.32 -15.85 -11.04
N LYS A 17 -9.36 -15.18 -11.57
CA LYS A 17 -9.24 -14.41 -12.82
C LYS A 17 -8.27 -13.23 -12.70
N ILE A 18 -8.32 -12.50 -11.57
CA ILE A 18 -7.43 -11.36 -11.31
C ILE A 18 -5.99 -11.84 -11.21
N ILE A 19 -5.74 -12.91 -10.45
CA ILE A 19 -4.40 -13.48 -10.25
C ILE A 19 -3.83 -13.97 -11.58
N ASN A 20 -4.58 -14.78 -12.35
CA ASN A 20 -4.13 -15.27 -13.65
C ASN A 20 -3.85 -14.13 -14.64
N PHE A 21 -4.67 -13.06 -14.61
CA PHE A 21 -4.44 -11.90 -15.48
C PHE A 21 -3.20 -11.12 -15.04
N ALA A 22 -2.99 -10.92 -13.73
CA ALA A 22 -1.80 -10.27 -13.22
C ALA A 22 -0.52 -11.06 -13.59
N GLU A 23 -0.53 -12.39 -13.46
CA GLU A 23 0.57 -13.27 -13.90
C GLU A 23 0.83 -13.14 -15.40
N TYR A 24 -0.22 -13.16 -16.23
CA TYR A 24 -0.10 -12.94 -17.68
C TYR A 24 0.56 -11.58 -18.01
N MET A 25 0.30 -10.55 -17.21
CA MET A 25 0.87 -9.20 -17.36
C MET A 25 2.24 -9.04 -16.71
N ASP A 26 2.82 -10.09 -16.13
CA ASP A 26 4.07 -10.05 -15.35
C ASP A 26 3.99 -9.03 -14.19
N ILE A 27 2.84 -9.01 -13.50
CA ILE A 27 2.59 -8.18 -12.34
C ILE A 27 2.23 -9.08 -11.16
N GLN A 28 2.92 -8.91 -10.03
CA GLN A 28 2.59 -9.65 -8.82
C GLN A 28 1.32 -9.06 -8.17
N PRO A 29 0.23 -9.84 -8.06
CA PRO A 29 -0.95 -9.38 -7.34
C PRO A 29 -0.71 -9.39 -5.84
N MET A 30 -1.30 -8.41 -5.15
CA MET A 30 -1.31 -8.29 -3.71
C MET A 30 -2.68 -7.82 -3.24
N PHE A 31 -3.18 -8.37 -2.15
CA PHE A 31 -4.50 -8.03 -1.62
C PHE A 31 -4.41 -7.50 -0.20
N SER A 32 -5.22 -6.49 0.10
CA SER A 32 -5.40 -5.99 1.47
C SER A 32 -6.35 -6.90 2.24
N ILE A 33 -5.91 -7.36 3.39
CA ILE A 33 -6.70 -8.20 4.28
C ILE A 33 -7.42 -7.32 5.30
N PHE A 34 -8.74 -7.47 5.42
CA PHE A 34 -9.57 -6.70 6.34
C PHE A 34 -10.33 -7.57 7.34
N THR A 35 -10.52 -8.85 7.07
CA THR A 35 -11.23 -9.78 7.93
C THR A 35 -10.59 -11.15 7.89
N GLU A 36 -10.90 -11.97 8.90
CA GLU A 36 -10.41 -13.35 8.97
C GLU A 36 -10.94 -14.19 7.79
N GLU A 37 -12.19 -14.00 7.38
CA GLU A 37 -12.76 -14.72 6.23
C GLU A 37 -12.01 -14.38 4.93
N ALA A 38 -11.64 -13.11 4.75
CA ALA A 38 -10.83 -12.70 3.59
C ALA A 38 -9.43 -13.33 3.64
N TYR A 39 -8.84 -13.44 4.83
CA TYR A 39 -7.55 -14.13 5.01
C TYR A 39 -7.64 -15.61 4.66
N GLU A 40 -8.62 -16.33 5.21
CA GLU A 40 -8.80 -17.76 4.92
C GLU A 40 -9.03 -18.03 3.42
N LEU A 41 -9.76 -17.13 2.74
CA LEU A 41 -9.94 -17.22 1.29
C LEU A 41 -8.63 -17.00 0.52
N ILE A 42 -7.83 -15.99 0.90
CA ILE A 42 -6.61 -15.65 0.16
C ILE A 42 -5.47 -16.66 0.40
N LYS A 43 -5.45 -17.35 1.54
CA LYS A 43 -4.49 -18.43 1.84
C LYS A 43 -4.48 -19.53 0.78
N GLU A 44 -5.62 -19.81 0.15
CA GLU A 44 -5.72 -20.83 -0.89
C GLU A 44 -4.87 -20.52 -2.14
N PHE A 45 -4.50 -19.25 -2.34
CA PHE A 45 -3.72 -18.79 -3.49
C PHE A 45 -2.22 -18.73 -3.24
N ASN A 46 -1.78 -18.92 -1.99
CA ASN A 46 -0.38 -18.93 -1.60
C ASN A 46 0.42 -17.72 -2.16
N LEU A 47 -0.14 -16.53 -2.02
CA LEU A 47 0.52 -15.30 -2.51
C LEU A 47 1.75 -14.98 -1.67
N PRO A 48 2.86 -14.51 -2.31
CA PRO A 48 4.12 -14.29 -1.61
C PRO A 48 4.12 -13.07 -0.69
N LEU A 49 3.12 -12.19 -0.81
CA LEU A 49 3.05 -10.91 -0.11
C LEU A 49 1.61 -10.47 0.10
N LEU A 50 1.28 -10.04 1.32
CA LEU A 50 -0.04 -9.52 1.68
C LEU A 50 0.05 -8.09 2.19
N LYS A 51 -1.03 -7.32 2.01
CA LYS A 51 -1.14 -5.94 2.48
C LYS A 51 -2.01 -5.85 3.72
N ILE A 52 -1.55 -5.09 4.71
CA ILE A 52 -2.32 -4.72 5.90
C ILE A 52 -2.53 -3.21 5.89
N ALA A 53 -3.79 -2.79 5.82
CA ALA A 53 -4.15 -1.39 5.94
C ALA A 53 -3.98 -0.89 7.37
N SER A 54 -3.73 0.41 7.55
CA SER A 54 -3.60 1.03 8.89
C SER A 54 -4.79 0.74 9.80
N ARG A 55 -5.99 0.69 9.24
CA ARG A 55 -7.22 0.38 9.96
C ARG A 55 -7.20 -1.06 10.49
N THR A 56 -6.86 -2.04 9.65
CA THR A 56 -6.81 -3.45 10.07
C THR A 56 -5.80 -3.65 11.19
N LEU A 57 -4.63 -2.99 11.09
CA LEU A 57 -3.61 -3.06 12.14
C LEU A 57 -4.14 -2.60 13.51
N VAL A 58 -4.99 -1.56 13.54
CA VAL A 58 -5.50 -0.98 14.80
C VAL A 58 -6.77 -1.68 15.26
N ASP A 59 -7.70 -1.99 14.34
CA ASP A 59 -9.00 -2.55 14.66
C ASP A 59 -8.93 -4.06 14.97
N ASP A 60 -7.97 -4.79 14.36
CA ASP A 60 -7.82 -6.25 14.54
C ASP A 60 -6.34 -6.67 14.54
N TYR A 61 -5.63 -6.25 15.58
CA TYR A 61 -4.21 -6.57 15.78
C TYR A 61 -3.95 -8.09 15.84
N ASP A 62 -4.88 -8.86 16.43
CA ASP A 62 -4.74 -10.31 16.58
C ASP A 62 -4.79 -11.01 15.22
N LEU A 63 -5.63 -10.55 14.31
CA LEU A 63 -5.63 -11.03 12.92
C LEU A 63 -4.29 -10.78 12.24
N VAL A 64 -3.71 -9.57 12.38
CA VAL A 64 -2.42 -9.26 11.77
C VAL A 64 -1.31 -10.15 12.35
N LYS A 65 -1.33 -10.36 13.67
CA LYS A 65 -0.41 -11.28 14.35
C LYS A 65 -0.56 -12.72 13.83
N LYS A 66 -1.79 -13.22 13.70
CA LYS A 66 -2.08 -14.56 13.13
C LYS A 66 -1.49 -14.68 11.72
N ILE A 67 -1.70 -13.67 10.86
CA ILE A 67 -1.19 -13.66 9.49
C ILE A 67 0.35 -13.73 9.46
N LEU A 68 1.01 -13.01 10.36
CA LEU A 68 2.46 -13.03 10.50
C LEU A 68 2.98 -14.37 11.05
N ASP A 69 2.30 -14.93 12.06
CA ASP A 69 2.63 -16.23 12.65
C ASP A 69 2.46 -17.39 11.64
N ASP A 70 1.59 -17.24 10.65
CA ASP A 70 1.42 -18.16 9.51
C ASP A 70 2.52 -18.02 8.42
N ASP A 71 3.61 -17.34 8.73
CA ASP A 71 4.83 -17.21 7.90
C ASP A 71 4.69 -16.33 6.65
N ASN A 72 3.71 -15.43 6.60
CA ASN A 72 3.50 -14.52 5.46
C ASN A 72 4.45 -13.32 5.49
N ASN A 73 4.80 -12.81 4.29
CA ASN A 73 5.41 -11.48 4.15
C ASN A 73 4.33 -10.41 4.09
N LEU A 74 4.54 -9.30 4.79
CA LEU A 74 3.55 -8.24 4.95
C LEU A 74 4.09 -6.87 4.56
N ILE A 75 3.24 -6.09 3.89
CA ILE A 75 3.37 -4.64 3.82
C ILE A 75 2.31 -4.03 4.73
N ILE A 76 2.73 -3.28 5.74
CA ILE A 76 1.85 -2.72 6.78
C ILE A 76 1.89 -1.20 6.74
N SER A 77 0.75 -0.53 6.52
CA SER A 77 0.65 0.93 6.62
C SER A 77 0.43 1.37 8.07
N LEU A 78 1.11 2.45 8.50
CA LEU A 78 1.13 2.94 9.88
C LEU A 78 0.25 4.18 10.13
N GLY A 79 -0.56 4.63 9.17
CA GLY A 79 -1.24 5.92 9.25
C GLY A 79 -2.27 6.11 10.37
N MET A 80 -2.64 5.03 11.09
CA MET A 80 -3.50 5.07 12.29
C MET A 80 -2.79 4.49 13.52
N TRP A 81 -1.49 4.17 13.43
CA TRP A 81 -0.72 3.67 14.54
C TRP A 81 -0.13 4.85 15.33
N GLU A 82 -0.60 5.03 16.56
CA GLU A 82 -0.28 6.20 17.40
C GLU A 82 0.81 5.93 18.45
N LYS A 83 1.36 4.69 18.48
CA LYS A 83 2.43 4.33 19.43
C LYS A 83 3.79 4.66 18.86
N ASP A 84 4.74 4.97 19.73
CA ASP A 84 6.13 5.25 19.35
C ASP A 84 6.88 3.99 18.91
N GLU A 85 6.57 2.83 19.53
CA GLU A 85 7.17 1.57 19.16
C GLU A 85 6.51 0.98 17.90
N MET A 86 7.29 0.25 17.11
CA MET A 86 6.76 -0.49 15.96
C MET A 86 5.76 -1.57 16.41
N PRO A 87 4.76 -1.89 15.56
CA PRO A 87 3.74 -2.88 15.92
C PRO A 87 4.27 -4.27 16.26
N PHE A 88 5.34 -4.67 15.59
CA PHE A 88 6.01 -5.97 15.77
C PHE A 88 7.51 -5.79 15.88
N GLU A 89 8.18 -6.72 16.56
CA GLU A 89 9.65 -6.78 16.60
C GLU A 89 10.23 -6.80 15.18
N PRO A 90 11.39 -6.17 14.96
CA PRO A 90 12.04 -6.14 13.66
C PRO A 90 12.24 -7.55 13.10
N ASN A 91 11.75 -7.79 11.90
CA ASN A 91 11.96 -9.04 11.18
C ASN A 91 11.96 -8.79 9.67
N ASP A 92 12.45 -9.77 8.92
CA ASP A 92 12.63 -9.64 7.47
C ASP A 92 11.35 -9.78 6.65
N LYS A 93 10.24 -10.12 7.30
CA LYS A 93 8.95 -10.35 6.64
C LYS A 93 8.05 -9.15 6.60
N ILE A 94 8.41 -8.06 7.29
CA ILE A 94 7.57 -6.87 7.38
C ILE A 94 8.27 -5.68 6.74
N ASP A 95 7.56 -5.05 5.81
CA ASP A 95 7.86 -3.72 5.31
C ASP A 95 6.79 -2.74 5.81
N TYR A 96 7.21 -1.69 6.51
CA TYR A 96 6.31 -0.66 6.99
C TYR A 96 6.21 0.51 6.02
N LEU A 97 4.99 1.01 5.80
CA LEU A 97 4.74 2.22 5.04
C LEU A 97 4.34 3.37 5.97
N TRP A 98 5.07 4.47 5.92
CA TRP A 98 4.60 5.73 6.48
C TRP A 98 3.33 6.17 5.73
N CYS A 99 2.38 6.76 6.44
CA CYS A 99 1.09 7.11 5.87
C CYS A 99 0.39 8.16 6.74
N ILE A 100 -0.40 9.03 6.12
CA ILE A 100 -1.43 9.84 6.79
C ILE A 100 -2.80 9.34 6.31
N SER A 101 -3.63 8.85 7.23
CA SER A 101 -4.97 8.31 6.91
C SER A 101 -6.02 9.42 6.73
N LYS A 102 -5.72 10.38 5.84
CA LYS A 102 -6.60 11.47 5.42
C LYS A 102 -6.77 11.46 3.90
N TYR A 103 -8.00 11.65 3.40
CA TYR A 103 -8.37 11.43 1.99
C TYR A 103 -9.17 12.60 1.42
N PRO A 104 -8.59 13.52 0.61
CA PRO A 104 -7.16 13.60 0.31
C PRO A 104 -6.35 14.11 1.52
N CYS A 105 -5.07 13.77 1.52
CA CYS A 105 -4.06 14.36 2.39
C CYS A 105 -3.52 15.62 1.71
N LEU A 106 -3.54 16.76 2.39
CA LEU A 106 -2.97 18.00 1.87
C LEU A 106 -1.48 18.09 2.27
N ILE A 107 -0.73 18.95 1.60
CA ILE A 107 0.71 19.13 1.88
C ILE A 107 0.94 19.59 3.33
N GLU A 108 0.09 20.46 3.84
CA GLU A 108 0.14 20.93 5.24
C GLU A 108 -0.18 19.85 6.27
N ASP A 109 -0.81 18.75 5.87
CA ASP A 109 -1.06 17.59 6.74
C ASP A 109 0.17 16.68 6.91
N LEU A 110 1.21 16.84 6.05
CA LEU A 110 2.40 16.00 6.05
C LEU A 110 3.37 16.35 7.20
N THR A 111 2.81 16.49 8.39
CA THR A 111 3.60 16.69 9.61
C THR A 111 4.46 15.45 9.87
N ASN A 112 5.72 15.66 10.22
CA ASN A 112 6.69 14.57 10.47
C ASN A 112 6.93 13.64 9.27
N PHE A 113 6.76 14.15 8.03
CA PHE A 113 7.11 13.39 6.83
C PHE A 113 8.58 12.94 6.90
N PRO A 114 8.90 11.65 6.70
CA PRO A 114 10.25 11.12 6.86
C PRO A 114 11.28 11.89 6.03
N LYS A 115 12.42 12.20 6.64
CA LYS A 115 13.56 12.79 5.94
C LYS A 115 14.34 11.75 5.16
N ASP A 116 14.31 10.50 5.63
CA ASP A 116 14.88 9.33 5.01
C ASP A 116 13.95 8.13 5.24
N PHE A 117 14.00 7.19 4.32
CA PHE A 117 13.28 5.92 4.39
C PHE A 117 14.30 4.79 4.49
N SER A 118 14.18 3.96 5.51
CA SER A 118 15.07 2.83 5.74
C SER A 118 14.30 1.63 6.30
N ARG A 119 14.91 0.45 6.25
CA ARG A 119 14.30 -0.76 6.81
C ARG A 119 14.25 -0.73 8.36
N GLU A 120 15.07 0.09 8.98
CA GLU A 120 15.09 0.26 10.44
C GLU A 120 13.94 1.14 10.95
N SER A 121 13.27 1.88 10.05
CA SER A 121 12.14 2.74 10.36
C SER A 121 10.92 2.39 9.48
N VAL A 122 10.79 3.03 8.34
CA VAL A 122 9.73 2.77 7.35
C VAL A 122 10.35 2.58 5.97
N THR A 123 10.00 1.48 5.30
CA THR A 123 10.57 1.11 3.99
C THR A 123 9.97 1.92 2.85
N GLY A 124 8.76 2.43 3.04
CA GLY A 124 8.04 3.09 1.96
C GLY A 124 6.94 4.04 2.43
N TYR A 125 6.16 4.50 1.46
CA TYR A 125 5.12 5.50 1.63
C TYR A 125 3.80 5.08 1.01
N SER A 126 2.72 5.13 1.79
CA SER A 126 1.34 5.02 1.30
C SER A 126 0.78 6.42 1.08
N ASP A 127 0.70 6.85 -0.17
CA ASP A 127 0.45 8.22 -0.59
C ASP A 127 -1.03 8.51 -0.82
N HIS A 128 -1.58 9.41 -0.01
CA HIS A 128 -2.95 9.93 -0.14
C HIS A 128 -2.99 11.40 -0.58
N THR A 129 -1.87 11.96 -1.04
CA THR A 129 -1.85 13.32 -1.58
C THR A 129 -2.41 13.37 -3.00
N ILE A 130 -2.78 14.56 -3.48
CA ILE A 130 -3.14 14.79 -4.87
C ILE A 130 -1.84 14.91 -5.67
N GLY A 131 -1.79 14.29 -6.87
CA GLY A 131 -0.60 14.28 -7.71
C GLY A 131 0.37 13.15 -7.36
N ILE A 132 1.59 13.24 -7.87
CA ILE A 132 2.65 12.20 -7.72
C ILE A 132 3.92 12.74 -7.07
N GLU A 133 3.96 14.03 -6.77
CA GLU A 133 5.16 14.74 -6.33
C GLU A 133 5.67 14.24 -5.00
N THR A 134 4.76 13.95 -4.05
CA THR A 134 5.12 13.46 -2.72
C THR A 134 5.64 12.03 -2.77
N ALA A 135 5.08 11.20 -3.65
CA ALA A 135 5.62 9.88 -3.94
C ALA A 135 7.05 9.95 -4.48
N LEU A 136 7.32 10.85 -5.46
CA LEU A 136 8.67 11.06 -6.01
C LEU A 136 9.64 11.61 -4.96
N LEU A 137 9.18 12.53 -4.10
CA LEU A 137 9.98 13.03 -2.98
C LEU A 137 10.36 11.91 -2.01
N SER A 138 9.43 11.01 -1.69
CA SER A 138 9.74 9.87 -0.80
C SER A 138 10.76 8.92 -1.43
N ILE A 139 10.68 8.66 -2.74
CA ILE A 139 11.68 7.86 -3.46
C ILE A 139 13.06 8.53 -3.41
N SER A 140 13.14 9.85 -3.62
CA SER A 140 14.41 10.58 -3.51
C SER A 140 15.00 10.55 -2.09
N ARG A 141 14.19 10.25 -1.09
CA ARG A 141 14.58 10.03 0.32
C ARG A 141 14.81 8.58 0.68
N GLY A 142 14.87 7.68 -0.30
CA GLY A 142 15.19 6.27 -0.11
C GLY A 142 14.00 5.32 -0.01
N ALA A 143 12.76 5.78 -0.16
CA ALA A 143 11.60 4.89 -0.15
C ALA A 143 11.70 3.85 -1.29
N LYS A 144 11.51 2.58 -0.95
CA LYS A 144 11.56 1.44 -1.88
C LYS A 144 10.18 0.99 -2.33
N ILE A 145 9.15 1.33 -1.54
CA ILE A 145 7.76 0.92 -1.78
C ILE A 145 6.89 2.17 -1.80
N ILE A 146 6.13 2.33 -2.87
CA ILE A 146 5.11 3.38 -2.99
C ILE A 146 3.76 2.71 -3.21
N GLU A 147 2.80 3.01 -2.33
CA GLU A 147 1.40 2.66 -2.52
C GLU A 147 0.64 3.92 -2.93
N LYS A 148 -0.13 3.86 -4.00
CA LYS A 148 -0.89 4.99 -4.54
C LYS A 148 -2.26 4.52 -5.02
N HIS A 149 -3.31 5.25 -4.68
CA HIS A 149 -4.62 5.04 -5.30
C HIS A 149 -4.53 5.23 -6.82
N PHE A 150 -5.27 4.43 -7.54
CA PHE A 150 -5.28 4.44 -9.00
C PHE A 150 -6.72 4.51 -9.53
N SER A 151 -6.96 5.35 -10.53
CA SER A 151 -8.25 5.45 -11.21
C SER A 151 -8.05 5.67 -12.71
N LEU A 152 -8.90 5.04 -13.52
CA LEU A 152 -8.92 5.28 -14.96
C LEU A 152 -9.47 6.68 -15.29
N ASP A 153 -10.36 7.20 -14.43
CA ASP A 153 -11.03 8.48 -14.61
C ASP A 153 -11.26 9.17 -13.26
N LYS A 154 -10.91 10.44 -13.16
CA LYS A 154 -11.12 11.30 -11.99
C LYS A 154 -12.37 12.17 -12.08
N SER A 155 -13.15 12.09 -13.16
CA SER A 155 -14.31 12.97 -13.40
C SER A 155 -15.47 12.68 -12.41
N ASP A 156 -15.56 11.47 -11.87
CA ASP A 156 -16.55 11.13 -10.87
C ASP A 156 -16.13 11.64 -9.48
N THR A 157 -16.63 12.80 -9.11
CA THR A 157 -16.35 13.43 -7.81
C THR A 157 -17.17 12.87 -6.66
N THR A 158 -18.11 11.95 -6.93
CA THR A 158 -18.87 11.26 -5.88
C THR A 158 -18.04 10.19 -5.16
N ILE A 159 -16.99 9.69 -5.81
CA ILE A 159 -16.05 8.76 -5.24
C ILE A 159 -14.86 9.55 -4.67
N ARG A 160 -14.82 9.67 -3.35
CA ARG A 160 -13.84 10.47 -2.61
C ARG A 160 -12.38 10.18 -3.02
N ASP A 161 -12.06 8.92 -3.27
CA ASP A 161 -10.69 8.48 -3.50
C ASP A 161 -10.22 8.77 -4.95
N HIS A 162 -11.10 9.18 -5.87
CA HIS A 162 -10.73 9.51 -7.25
C HIS A 162 -9.83 10.74 -7.34
N VAL A 163 -10.06 11.77 -6.54
CA VAL A 163 -9.29 13.03 -6.60
C VAL A 163 -7.80 12.83 -6.27
N LEU A 164 -7.50 11.92 -5.35
CA LEU A 164 -6.14 11.60 -4.91
C LEU A 164 -5.49 10.45 -5.70
N SER A 165 -6.27 9.76 -6.53
CA SER A 165 -5.77 8.66 -7.35
C SER A 165 -4.86 9.16 -8.46
N ALA A 166 -3.87 8.35 -8.82
CA ALA A 166 -3.11 8.56 -10.06
C ALA A 166 -3.88 8.00 -11.25
N THR A 167 -3.91 8.73 -12.35
CA THR A 167 -4.34 8.21 -13.66
C THR A 167 -3.27 7.30 -14.27
N PRO A 168 -3.57 6.54 -15.35
CA PRO A 168 -2.57 5.72 -16.03
C PRO A 168 -1.31 6.51 -16.44
N ASP A 169 -1.48 7.73 -16.95
CA ASP A 169 -0.36 8.57 -17.40
C ASP A 169 0.45 9.12 -16.21
N GLU A 170 -0.22 9.57 -15.15
CA GLU A 170 0.44 10.00 -13.91
C GLU A 170 1.20 8.83 -13.27
N PHE A 171 0.59 7.64 -13.19
CA PHE A 171 1.22 6.47 -12.62
C PHE A 171 2.44 6.03 -13.44
N LYS A 172 2.33 6.01 -14.78
CA LYS A 172 3.44 5.74 -15.69
C LYS A 172 4.59 6.73 -15.47
N THR A 173 4.29 8.02 -15.38
CA THR A 173 5.27 9.08 -15.14
C THR A 173 5.96 8.87 -13.79
N MET A 174 5.18 8.59 -12.73
CA MET A 174 5.70 8.31 -11.39
C MET A 174 6.67 7.13 -11.40
N VAL A 175 6.32 6.03 -12.07
CA VAL A 175 7.17 4.84 -12.16
C VAL A 175 8.46 5.12 -12.94
N GLN A 176 8.37 5.82 -14.08
CA GLN A 176 9.55 6.15 -14.90
C GLN A 176 10.53 7.05 -14.14
N ILE A 177 10.06 8.17 -13.60
CA ILE A 177 10.90 9.10 -12.84
C ILE A 177 11.39 8.45 -11.53
N GLY A 178 10.50 7.74 -10.84
CA GLY A 178 10.85 7.09 -9.57
C GLY A 178 11.97 6.07 -9.71
N ARG A 179 11.97 5.27 -10.77
CA ARG A 179 13.07 4.32 -11.05
C ARG A 179 14.41 5.02 -11.29
N GLU A 180 14.40 6.15 -11.99
CA GLU A 180 15.63 6.93 -12.20
C GLU A 180 16.12 7.60 -10.91
N LEU A 181 15.21 8.17 -10.11
CA LEU A 181 15.56 8.71 -8.79
C LEU A 181 16.14 7.64 -7.86
N HIS A 182 15.52 6.45 -7.83
CA HIS A 182 16.00 5.34 -7.01
C HIS A 182 17.45 4.93 -7.39
N LYS A 183 17.77 4.88 -8.67
CA LYS A 183 19.15 4.60 -9.13
C LYS A 183 20.12 5.68 -8.62
N GLN A 184 19.75 6.98 -8.71
CA GLN A 184 20.61 8.08 -8.24
C GLN A 184 20.85 7.96 -6.74
N VAL A 185 19.81 7.74 -5.95
CA VAL A 185 19.95 7.50 -4.49
C VAL A 185 20.88 6.32 -4.19
N ALA A 186 20.73 5.21 -4.92
CA ALA A 186 21.59 4.03 -4.75
C ALA A 186 23.07 4.29 -5.11
N PHE A 187 23.36 5.26 -5.98
CA PHE A 187 24.73 5.70 -6.33
C PHE A 187 25.25 6.85 -5.46
N GLY A 188 24.47 7.33 -4.48
CA GLY A 188 24.86 8.39 -3.55
C GLY A 188 24.91 9.79 -4.18
N VAL A 189 24.09 10.02 -5.20
CA VAL A 189 23.95 11.33 -5.86
C VAL A 189 22.84 12.14 -5.20
#